data_fe7b8eca8440ff94448e70a15bd7e4e6
#
_entry.id   fe7b8eca8440ff94448e70a15bd7e4e6
#
_cell.length_a   1.000
_cell.length_b   1.000
_cell.length_c   1.000
_cell.angle_alpha   90.00
_cell.angle_beta   90.00
_cell.angle_gamma   90.00
#
_symmetry.space_group_name_H-M   'P 1'
#
loop_
_entity.id
_entity.type
_entity.pdbx_description
1 polymer ?
#
loop_
_entity_poly.entity_id
_entity_poly.type
_entity_poly.pdbx_seq_one_letter_code
_entity_poly.pdbx_strand_id
1 'polypeptide(L)'
;MNTKSLFATLLIALSAPPALCAESPFPLLVDNAAAQTKEDTLYSEGTRAINDAHWAQAEQIFSNLASQHGARAEAALYWEAYAENKQGNSARALEICSELKHTYPQGNWAKECSALEIEIHGKSDELMPPEGEQDEELKLLALNSLMQQDEARAIPIIQQILNSNKSEKLKDRALFVLAQDQSPQAQALLGQVASGERNPALQRKAIQMLAVGRGKQAAETLANIYRQSKNEEVKNAILHTYLIIGTPDPLVEAARHESDPELVRTAVHTLGAMGATSQLLTLYHDTSSPEVKAEVIQGLIPAGQKGADALSSIAGSEQDPELRRKAIRNLGIAGGMSAAPALVATFKKNTDLETKKAAAQALFLAGDSHDLVELARAEKDPAVKQSLVQQLSLMHNKEATDYMLEILNK
;
A
#
# COMPACT_ATOMS: atom_id res chain seq x y z
N MET A 1 -11.69 -25.60 63.55
CA MET A 1 -12.74 -26.53 64.01
C MET A 1 -13.18 -27.27 62.79
N ASN A 2 -12.64 -28.49 62.54
CA ASN A 2 -13.21 -29.81 62.83
C ASN A 2 -14.61 -29.94 62.21
N THR A 3 -14.90 -30.87 61.30
CA THR A 3 -14.77 -32.35 61.32
C THR A 3 -15.13 -32.87 59.92
N LYS A 4 -14.40 -33.70 59.25
CA LYS A 4 -14.37 -35.20 59.26
C LYS A 4 -15.68 -35.86 58.87
N SER A 5 -15.61 -36.68 57.82
CA SER A 5 -15.83 -38.13 57.79
C SER A 5 -17.10 -38.54 57.02
N LEU A 6 -17.30 -39.58 56.28
CA LEU A 6 -16.68 -40.94 56.13
C LEU A 6 -17.33 -41.67 54.94
N PHE A 7 -16.58 -42.49 54.21
CA PHE A 7 -16.88 -43.79 53.58
C PHE A 7 -18.28 -44.21 53.12
N ALA A 8 -18.36 -44.69 51.87
CA ALA A 8 -18.84 -46.07 51.63
C ALA A 8 -18.41 -46.59 50.26
N THR A 9 -17.60 -47.64 50.30
CA THR A 9 -17.25 -48.59 49.24
C THR A 9 -18.43 -49.40 48.78
N LEU A 10 -18.63 -49.61 47.46
CA LEU A 10 -19.35 -50.77 46.96
C LEU A 10 -18.61 -51.35 45.74
N LEU A 11 -18.00 -52.54 45.96
CA LEU A 11 -17.48 -53.44 44.94
C LEU A 11 -18.65 -54.15 44.28
N ILE A 12 -18.78 -54.10 42.96
CA ILE A 12 -19.45 -55.12 42.18
C ILE A 12 -18.54 -55.49 41.02
N ALA A 13 -18.01 -56.71 41.11
CA ALA A 13 -17.32 -57.37 40.03
C ALA A 13 -18.35 -57.99 39.09
N LEU A 14 -18.25 -57.80 37.77
CA LEU A 14 -18.77 -58.70 36.76
C LEU A 14 -17.96 -58.64 35.48
N SER A 15 -17.27 -59.73 35.18
CA SER A 15 -16.92 -60.38 33.90
C SER A 15 -16.77 -59.53 32.63
N ALA A 16 -15.54 -59.51 32.13
CA ALA A 16 -15.18 -59.08 30.76
C ALA A 16 -15.48 -60.18 29.72
N PRO A 17 -15.94 -59.83 28.52
CA PRO A 17 -15.76 -60.66 27.33
C PRO A 17 -14.48 -60.19 26.57
N PRO A 18 -13.92 -61.06 25.66
CA PRO A 18 -12.58 -60.91 25.14
C PRO A 18 -12.43 -59.78 24.13
N ALA A 19 -11.27 -59.12 24.19
CA ALA A 19 -10.81 -58.10 23.29
C ALA A 19 -10.80 -58.55 21.83
N LEU A 20 -11.58 -57.89 20.98
CA LEU A 20 -11.24 -57.73 19.57
C LEU A 20 -10.25 -56.60 19.47
N CYS A 21 -9.05 -56.91 19.02
CA CYS A 21 -8.06 -55.93 18.56
C CYS A 21 -8.65 -55.18 17.36
N ALA A 22 -9.17 -53.95 17.58
CA ALA A 22 -9.36 -53.01 16.54
C ALA A 22 -8.05 -52.20 16.43
N GLU A 23 -7.28 -52.47 15.38
CA GLU A 23 -6.14 -51.65 14.99
C GLU A 23 -6.62 -50.20 14.80
N SER A 24 -6.07 -49.31 15.60
CA SER A 24 -6.28 -47.86 15.48
C SER A 24 -5.72 -47.38 14.14
N PRO A 25 -6.50 -46.64 13.31
CA PRO A 25 -6.01 -46.13 12.03
C PRO A 25 -5.31 -44.75 12.17
N PHE A 26 -4.49 -44.51 13.19
CA PHE A 26 -3.71 -43.26 13.35
C PHE A 26 -2.24 -43.50 13.71
N PRO A 27 -1.40 -44.04 12.80
CA PRO A 27 0.05 -43.95 12.95
C PRO A 27 0.67 -42.68 12.35
N LEU A 28 -0.09 -41.87 11.53
CA LEU A 28 0.50 -40.78 10.74
C LEU A 28 0.68 -39.44 11.47
N LEU A 29 -0.02 -39.16 12.58
CA LEU A 29 0.10 -37.90 13.30
C LEU A 29 1.28 -37.86 14.29
N VAL A 30 1.70 -38.98 14.80
CA VAL A 30 2.82 -39.06 15.76
C VAL A 30 4.16 -39.01 15.03
N ASP A 31 4.26 -39.60 13.84
CA ASP A 31 5.47 -39.55 13.00
C ASP A 31 5.72 -38.12 12.45
N ASN A 32 4.66 -37.41 12.07
CA ASN A 32 4.79 -35.99 11.59
C ASN A 32 5.26 -35.03 12.70
N ALA A 33 4.76 -35.17 13.93
CA ALA A 33 5.19 -34.31 15.04
C ALA A 33 6.63 -34.61 15.48
N ALA A 34 7.06 -35.87 15.45
CA ALA A 34 8.43 -36.29 15.76
C ALA A 34 9.42 -35.86 14.65
N ALA A 35 9.01 -35.95 13.39
CA ALA A 35 9.79 -35.45 12.25
C ALA A 35 9.95 -33.94 12.29
N GLN A 36 8.90 -33.18 12.59
CA GLN A 36 8.91 -31.74 12.70
C GLN A 36 9.77 -31.23 13.86
N THR A 37 9.77 -31.92 15.01
CA THR A 37 10.68 -31.61 16.14
C THR A 37 12.13 -31.90 15.79
N LYS A 38 12.41 -32.91 14.99
CA LYS A 38 13.76 -33.22 14.52
C LYS A 38 14.28 -32.20 13.51
N GLU A 39 13.45 -31.77 12.58
CA GLU A 39 13.78 -30.68 11.63
C GLU A 39 14.09 -29.35 12.35
N ASP A 40 13.26 -28.98 13.34
CA ASP A 40 13.45 -27.78 14.13
C ASP A 40 14.75 -27.83 14.95
N THR A 41 15.13 -29.00 15.46
CA THR A 41 16.39 -29.19 16.17
C THR A 41 17.58 -29.04 15.21
N LEU A 42 17.58 -29.71 14.07
CA LEU A 42 18.63 -29.59 13.05
C LEU A 42 18.75 -28.16 12.54
N TYR A 43 17.62 -27.47 12.28
CA TYR A 43 17.63 -26.08 11.87
C TYR A 43 18.28 -25.18 12.93
N SER A 44 17.97 -25.39 14.21
CA SER A 44 18.56 -24.65 15.33
C SER A 44 20.07 -24.92 15.47
N GLU A 45 20.51 -26.17 15.27
CA GLU A 45 21.94 -26.52 15.26
C GLU A 45 22.68 -25.90 14.08
N GLY A 46 22.09 -25.92 12.88
CA GLY A 46 22.62 -25.28 11.69
C GLY A 46 22.76 -23.76 11.85
N THR A 47 21.73 -23.08 12.37
CA THR A 47 21.79 -21.64 12.64
C THR A 47 22.82 -21.28 13.71
N ARG A 48 23.04 -22.13 14.71
CA ARG A 48 24.14 -21.94 15.67
C ARG A 48 25.49 -22.06 14.96
N ALA A 49 25.68 -23.07 14.11
CA ALA A 49 26.91 -23.21 13.35
C ALA A 49 27.19 -22.00 12.42
N ILE A 50 26.15 -21.40 11.82
CA ILE A 50 26.25 -20.13 11.07
C ILE A 50 26.75 -18.99 11.98
N ASN A 51 26.13 -18.82 13.16
CA ASN A 51 26.48 -17.75 14.10
C ASN A 51 27.90 -17.89 14.65
N ASP A 52 28.37 -19.12 14.81
CA ASP A 52 29.72 -19.45 15.29
C ASP A 52 30.77 -19.49 14.14
N ALA A 53 30.35 -19.14 12.92
CA ALA A 53 31.17 -19.17 11.68
C ALA A 53 31.77 -20.56 11.36
N HIS A 54 31.14 -21.64 11.80
CA HIS A 54 31.50 -23.02 11.49
C HIS A 54 30.85 -23.45 10.15
N TRP A 55 31.32 -22.84 9.05
CA TRP A 55 30.67 -22.92 7.74
C TRP A 55 30.51 -24.34 7.19
N ALA A 56 31.57 -25.18 7.30
CA ALA A 56 31.51 -26.57 6.83
C ALA A 56 30.52 -27.42 7.63
N GLN A 57 30.38 -27.17 8.94
CA GLN A 57 29.38 -27.85 9.77
C GLN A 57 27.99 -27.36 9.43
N ALA A 58 27.79 -26.06 9.22
CA ALA A 58 26.52 -25.49 8.83
C ALA A 58 26.04 -26.05 7.48
N GLU A 59 26.92 -26.11 6.49
CA GLU A 59 26.65 -26.69 5.17
C GLU A 59 26.16 -28.14 5.31
N GLN A 60 26.88 -29.01 6.02
CA GLN A 60 26.47 -30.40 6.20
C GLN A 60 25.11 -30.56 6.86
N ILE A 61 24.82 -29.75 7.88
CA ILE A 61 23.52 -29.78 8.61
C ILE A 61 22.41 -29.33 7.67
N PHE A 62 22.59 -28.23 6.95
CA PHE A 62 21.55 -27.68 6.08
C PHE A 62 21.35 -28.51 4.81
N SER A 63 22.41 -29.10 4.24
CA SER A 63 22.31 -30.04 3.12
C SER A 63 21.50 -31.29 3.52
N ASN A 64 21.79 -31.85 4.71
CA ASN A 64 21.00 -32.96 5.25
C ASN A 64 19.53 -32.56 5.44
N LEU A 65 19.27 -31.37 5.98
CA LEU A 65 17.92 -30.88 6.23
C LEU A 65 17.15 -30.61 4.91
N ALA A 66 17.79 -30.02 3.91
CA ALA A 66 17.24 -29.77 2.58
C ALA A 66 16.81 -31.07 1.88
N SER A 67 17.66 -32.13 1.99
CA SER A 67 17.40 -33.44 1.37
C SER A 67 16.17 -34.19 1.95
N GLN A 68 15.68 -33.79 3.12
CA GLN A 68 14.48 -34.37 3.73
C GLN A 68 13.18 -33.82 3.12
N HIS A 69 13.23 -32.77 2.29
CA HIS A 69 12.08 -32.16 1.65
C HIS A 69 10.92 -31.79 2.58
N GLY A 70 11.23 -31.52 3.86
CA GLY A 70 10.27 -31.15 4.89
C GLY A 70 9.94 -29.67 4.91
N ALA A 71 9.27 -29.22 5.98
CA ALA A 71 8.81 -27.83 6.13
C ALA A 71 9.96 -26.80 6.16
N ARG A 72 11.17 -27.22 6.51
CA ARG A 72 12.36 -26.37 6.59
C ARG A 72 13.27 -26.44 5.36
N ALA A 73 12.92 -27.25 4.33
CA ALA A 73 13.79 -27.51 3.20
C ALA A 73 14.13 -26.25 2.39
N GLU A 74 13.18 -25.36 2.16
CA GLU A 74 13.40 -24.09 1.48
C GLU A 74 14.44 -23.21 2.22
N ALA A 75 14.24 -23.02 3.52
CA ALA A 75 15.18 -22.27 4.36
C ALA A 75 16.55 -22.95 4.45
N ALA A 76 16.58 -24.28 4.48
CA ALA A 76 17.83 -25.06 4.53
C ALA A 76 18.66 -24.88 3.26
N LEU A 77 18.05 -24.90 2.07
CA LEU A 77 18.75 -24.62 0.81
C LEU A 77 19.39 -23.23 0.81
N TYR A 78 18.70 -22.20 1.32
CA TYR A 78 19.32 -20.87 1.41
C TYR A 78 20.54 -20.84 2.32
N TRP A 79 20.43 -21.42 3.53
CA TRP A 79 21.53 -21.43 4.48
C TRP A 79 22.69 -22.34 4.04
N GLU A 80 22.43 -23.41 3.30
CA GLU A 80 23.45 -24.23 2.62
C GLU A 80 24.21 -23.37 1.60
N ALA A 81 23.51 -22.68 0.69
CA ALA A 81 24.11 -21.76 -0.28
C ALA A 81 24.94 -20.66 0.40
N TYR A 82 24.43 -20.08 1.50
CA TYR A 82 25.15 -19.07 2.26
C TYR A 82 26.45 -19.63 2.88
N ALA A 83 26.41 -20.83 3.49
CA ALA A 83 27.56 -21.48 4.07
C ALA A 83 28.63 -21.83 3.01
N GLU A 84 28.20 -22.32 1.84
CA GLU A 84 29.07 -22.57 0.70
C GLU A 84 29.77 -21.30 0.20
N ASN A 85 29.03 -20.18 0.08
CA ASN A 85 29.62 -18.90 -0.31
C ASN A 85 30.67 -18.42 0.72
N LYS A 86 30.41 -18.61 2.02
CA LYS A 86 31.39 -18.24 3.08
C LYS A 86 32.65 -19.12 3.08
N GLN A 87 32.56 -20.33 2.55
CA GLN A 87 33.70 -21.22 2.33
C GLN A 87 34.49 -20.88 1.03
N GLY A 88 33.99 -19.96 0.21
CA GLY A 88 34.58 -19.59 -1.07
C GLY A 88 34.08 -20.43 -2.26
N ASN A 89 33.12 -21.31 -2.05
CA ASN A 89 32.52 -22.19 -3.05
C ASN A 89 31.37 -21.48 -3.79
N SER A 90 31.62 -20.30 -4.32
CA SER A 90 30.60 -19.42 -4.91
C SER A 90 29.83 -20.09 -6.05
N ALA A 91 30.48 -20.91 -6.90
CA ALA A 91 29.82 -21.65 -7.98
C ALA A 91 28.76 -22.61 -7.43
N ARG A 92 29.06 -23.34 -6.34
CA ARG A 92 28.13 -24.27 -5.71
C ARG A 92 26.97 -23.52 -5.03
N ALA A 93 27.24 -22.40 -4.40
CA ALA A 93 26.21 -21.53 -3.81
C ALA A 93 25.21 -21.04 -4.86
N LEU A 94 25.66 -20.66 -6.06
CA LEU A 94 24.79 -20.26 -7.17
C LEU A 94 23.92 -21.43 -7.70
N GLU A 95 24.48 -22.64 -7.80
CA GLU A 95 23.71 -23.82 -8.18
C GLU A 95 22.57 -24.10 -7.19
N ILE A 96 22.86 -24.05 -5.87
CA ILE A 96 21.86 -24.27 -4.82
C ILE A 96 20.79 -23.17 -4.84
N CYS A 97 21.15 -21.92 -5.05
CA CYS A 97 20.20 -20.83 -5.21
C CYS A 97 19.30 -21.00 -6.44
N SER A 98 19.84 -21.49 -7.55
CA SER A 98 19.06 -21.84 -8.75
C SER A 98 18.06 -22.99 -8.47
N GLU A 99 18.51 -24.03 -7.77
CA GLU A 99 17.67 -25.15 -7.34
C GLU A 99 16.53 -24.67 -6.43
N LEU A 100 16.82 -23.83 -5.43
CA LEU A 100 15.82 -23.27 -4.53
C LEU A 100 14.74 -22.50 -5.32
N LYS A 101 15.13 -21.63 -6.24
CA LYS A 101 14.18 -20.83 -7.04
C LYS A 101 13.36 -21.68 -7.99
N HIS A 102 13.92 -22.76 -8.50
CA HIS A 102 13.20 -23.71 -9.36
C HIS A 102 12.20 -24.54 -8.55
N THR A 103 12.59 -25.01 -7.36
CA THR A 103 11.77 -25.89 -6.52
C THR A 103 10.71 -25.13 -5.74
N TYR A 104 11.02 -23.90 -5.30
CA TYR A 104 10.15 -23.03 -4.47
C TYR A 104 9.97 -21.63 -5.10
N PRO A 105 9.37 -21.50 -6.30
CA PRO A 105 9.32 -20.23 -7.04
C PRO A 105 8.51 -19.14 -6.35
N GLN A 106 7.61 -19.50 -5.44
CA GLN A 106 6.80 -18.57 -4.63
C GLN A 106 7.26 -18.52 -3.16
N GLY A 107 8.39 -19.12 -2.86
CA GLY A 107 8.93 -19.21 -1.51
C GLY A 107 9.50 -17.87 -1.02
N ASN A 108 9.56 -17.72 0.29
CA ASN A 108 10.10 -16.50 0.91
C ASN A 108 11.62 -16.37 0.73
N TRP A 109 12.34 -17.49 0.60
CA TRP A 109 13.80 -17.53 0.51
C TRP A 109 14.35 -17.34 -0.91
N ALA A 110 13.47 -17.35 -1.91
CA ALA A 110 13.87 -17.09 -3.30
C ALA A 110 14.43 -15.65 -3.48
N LYS A 111 13.90 -14.68 -2.72
CA LYS A 111 14.42 -13.29 -2.72
C LYS A 111 15.78 -13.18 -2.04
N GLU A 112 15.96 -13.90 -0.93
CA GLU A 112 17.22 -13.93 -0.19
C GLU A 112 18.33 -14.60 -1.01
N CYS A 113 18.00 -15.66 -1.75
CA CYS A 113 18.93 -16.25 -2.72
C CYS A 113 19.32 -15.28 -3.82
N SER A 114 18.38 -14.48 -4.34
CA SER A 114 18.73 -13.44 -5.34
C SER A 114 19.67 -12.37 -4.77
N ALA A 115 19.51 -12.00 -3.49
CA ALA A 115 20.43 -11.08 -2.82
C ALA A 115 21.84 -11.71 -2.64
N LEU A 116 21.91 -13.01 -2.28
CA LEU A 116 23.17 -13.74 -2.17
C LEU A 116 23.88 -13.87 -3.52
N GLU A 117 23.15 -14.14 -4.60
CA GLU A 117 23.71 -14.16 -5.97
C GLU A 117 24.35 -12.82 -6.34
N ILE A 118 23.70 -11.69 -6.01
CA ILE A 118 24.26 -10.35 -6.22
C ILE A 118 25.55 -10.16 -5.40
N GLU A 119 25.58 -10.62 -4.14
CA GLU A 119 26.79 -10.55 -3.30
C GLU A 119 27.93 -11.39 -3.90
N ILE A 120 27.64 -12.59 -4.40
CA ILE A 120 28.62 -13.50 -5.04
C ILE A 120 29.18 -12.87 -6.30
N HIS A 121 28.32 -12.35 -7.18
CA HIS A 121 28.75 -11.73 -8.43
C HIS A 121 29.51 -10.42 -8.19
N GLY A 122 29.23 -9.68 -7.12
CA GLY A 122 29.99 -8.49 -6.75
C GLY A 122 31.41 -8.77 -6.22
N LYS A 123 31.70 -10.03 -5.84
CA LYS A 123 33.01 -10.45 -5.31
C LYS A 123 33.88 -11.25 -6.29
N SER A 124 33.30 -11.80 -7.36
CA SER A 124 34.03 -12.62 -8.31
C SER A 124 34.33 -11.86 -9.61
N ASP A 125 35.61 -11.59 -9.86
CA ASP A 125 36.11 -11.11 -11.15
C ASP A 125 35.97 -12.16 -12.30
N GLU A 126 35.33 -13.30 -12.03
CA GLU A 126 35.28 -14.43 -12.95
C GLU A 126 33.96 -15.17 -12.89
N LEU A 127 32.89 -14.62 -13.47
CA LEU A 127 31.82 -15.40 -14.11
C LEU A 127 30.88 -14.44 -14.83
N MET A 128 30.99 -14.46 -16.16
CA MET A 128 30.22 -13.58 -17.04
C MET A 128 28.74 -13.94 -17.07
N PRO A 129 27.82 -12.98 -16.74
CA PRO A 129 26.44 -13.05 -17.20
C PRO A 129 26.34 -12.95 -18.72
N PRO A 130 25.19 -13.27 -19.35
CA PRO A 130 25.06 -13.17 -20.81
C PRO A 130 25.49 -11.78 -21.30
N GLU A 131 26.26 -11.74 -22.39
CA GLU A 131 27.00 -10.57 -22.90
C GLU A 131 26.23 -9.23 -22.97
N GLY A 132 24.89 -9.22 -22.90
CA GLY A 132 24.08 -8.03 -22.96
C GLY A 132 23.85 -7.32 -21.61
N GLU A 133 23.72 -8.05 -20.49
CA GLU A 133 23.41 -7.45 -19.17
C GLU A 133 24.65 -6.91 -18.45
N GLN A 134 25.79 -7.57 -18.57
CA GLN A 134 27.06 -7.08 -18.01
C GLN A 134 27.52 -5.78 -18.66
N ASP A 135 27.37 -5.68 -19.98
CA ASP A 135 27.72 -4.47 -20.71
C ASP A 135 26.86 -3.27 -20.22
N GLU A 136 25.62 -3.50 -19.83
CA GLU A 136 24.75 -2.45 -19.26
C GLU A 136 25.17 -2.04 -17.84
N GLU A 137 25.52 -2.96 -16.96
CA GLU A 137 25.97 -2.65 -15.59
C GLU A 137 27.33 -1.94 -15.57
N LEU A 138 28.26 -2.38 -16.39
CA LEU A 138 29.54 -1.71 -16.57
C LEU A 138 29.37 -0.29 -17.14
N LYS A 139 28.46 -0.11 -18.09
CA LYS A 139 28.11 1.21 -18.63
C LYS A 139 27.50 2.11 -17.57
N LEU A 140 26.64 1.57 -16.68
CA LEU A 140 26.04 2.31 -15.58
C LEU A 140 27.07 2.74 -14.54
N LEU A 141 27.98 1.84 -14.16
CA LEU A 141 29.08 2.15 -13.24
C LEU A 141 29.99 3.24 -13.82
N ALA A 142 30.37 3.08 -15.09
CA ALA A 142 31.17 4.07 -15.81
C ALA A 142 30.47 5.42 -15.91
N LEU A 143 29.14 5.42 -16.16
CA LEU A 143 28.35 6.63 -16.26
C LEU A 143 28.28 7.37 -14.92
N ASN A 144 28.03 6.65 -13.81
CA ASN A 144 28.05 7.23 -12.47
C ASN A 144 29.41 7.84 -12.12
N SER A 145 30.48 7.12 -12.42
CA SER A 145 31.85 7.59 -12.20
C SER A 145 32.19 8.82 -13.03
N LEU A 146 31.76 8.80 -14.30
CA LEU A 146 32.01 9.92 -15.22
C LEU A 146 31.21 11.19 -14.80
N MET A 147 29.97 11.03 -14.34
CA MET A 147 29.18 12.16 -13.83
C MET A 147 29.84 12.85 -12.64
N GLN A 148 30.51 12.08 -11.77
CA GLN A 148 31.21 12.64 -10.61
C GLN A 148 32.57 13.28 -10.96
N GLN A 149 33.24 12.81 -12.03
CA GLN A 149 34.59 13.24 -12.38
C GLN A 149 34.62 14.28 -13.52
N ASP A 150 33.73 14.15 -14.50
CA ASP A 150 33.71 15.00 -15.71
C ASP A 150 32.27 15.04 -16.27
N GLU A 151 31.45 15.85 -15.64
CA GLU A 151 30.06 16.08 -16.01
C GLU A 151 29.89 16.52 -17.46
N ALA A 152 30.81 17.36 -17.94
CA ALA A 152 30.75 17.91 -19.29
C ALA A 152 30.87 16.82 -20.38
N ARG A 153 31.56 15.71 -20.08
CA ARG A 153 31.59 14.53 -20.94
C ARG A 153 30.46 13.55 -20.70
N ALA A 154 29.98 13.45 -19.46
CA ALA A 154 28.94 12.51 -19.11
C ALA A 154 27.58 12.90 -19.73
N ILE A 155 27.17 14.17 -19.68
CA ILE A 155 25.87 14.66 -20.14
C ILE A 155 25.59 14.32 -21.62
N PRO A 156 26.51 14.56 -22.59
CA PRO A 156 26.29 14.14 -23.98
C PRO A 156 26.10 12.64 -24.15
N ILE A 157 26.84 11.81 -23.37
CA ILE A 157 26.68 10.36 -23.38
C ILE A 157 25.32 9.95 -22.86
N ILE A 158 24.88 10.51 -21.75
CA ILE A 158 23.53 10.29 -21.19
C ILE A 158 22.47 10.68 -22.22
N GLN A 159 22.59 11.84 -22.86
CA GLN A 159 21.66 12.28 -23.91
C GLN A 159 21.61 11.28 -25.08
N GLN A 160 22.76 10.75 -25.48
CA GLN A 160 22.83 9.71 -26.52
C GLN A 160 22.13 8.41 -26.08
N ILE A 161 22.32 7.97 -24.82
CA ILE A 161 21.64 6.79 -24.26
C ILE A 161 20.13 7.00 -24.28
N LEU A 162 19.63 8.14 -23.78
CA LEU A 162 18.21 8.46 -23.72
C LEU A 162 17.53 8.52 -25.09
N ASN A 163 18.27 8.95 -26.12
CA ASN A 163 17.80 9.02 -27.50
C ASN A 163 18.00 7.73 -28.32
N SER A 164 18.67 6.74 -27.76
CA SER A 164 18.99 5.48 -28.45
C SER A 164 17.89 4.43 -28.30
N ASN A 165 18.04 3.30 -29.05
CA ASN A 165 17.21 2.11 -28.88
C ASN A 165 17.78 1.15 -27.78
N LYS A 166 18.55 1.67 -26.83
CA LYS A 166 19.02 0.89 -25.68
C LYS A 166 17.87 0.47 -24.78
N SER A 167 18.15 -0.47 -23.86
CA SER A 167 17.14 -0.97 -22.95
C SER A 167 16.51 0.14 -22.10
N GLU A 168 15.23 -0.02 -21.74
CA GLU A 168 14.54 0.92 -20.85
C GLU A 168 15.23 0.97 -19.48
N LYS A 169 15.79 -0.16 -19.00
CA LYS A 169 16.58 -0.22 -17.75
C LYS A 169 17.78 0.73 -17.77
N LEU A 170 18.52 0.78 -18.89
CA LEU A 170 19.68 1.68 -19.04
C LEU A 170 19.23 3.14 -19.09
N LYS A 171 18.15 3.45 -19.79
CA LYS A 171 17.58 4.80 -19.86
C LYS A 171 17.07 5.27 -18.49
N ASP A 172 16.40 4.40 -17.74
CA ASP A 172 15.93 4.69 -16.38
C ASP A 172 17.07 5.05 -15.44
N ARG A 173 18.14 4.28 -15.50
CA ARG A 173 19.35 4.59 -14.71
C ARG A 173 20.02 5.88 -15.15
N ALA A 174 20.06 6.15 -16.46
CA ALA A 174 20.57 7.41 -16.97
C ALA A 174 19.78 8.62 -16.44
N LEU A 175 18.44 8.52 -16.40
CA LEU A 175 17.57 9.53 -15.76
C LEU A 175 17.85 9.66 -14.27
N PHE A 176 18.04 8.55 -13.57
CA PHE A 176 18.36 8.56 -12.14
C PHE A 176 19.69 9.27 -11.85
N VAL A 177 20.73 9.03 -12.67
CA VAL A 177 22.01 9.71 -12.55
C VAL A 177 21.87 11.22 -12.76
N LEU A 178 21.09 11.64 -13.77
CA LEU A 178 20.77 13.05 -14.00
C LEU A 178 20.02 13.69 -12.81
N ALA A 179 19.10 12.95 -12.19
CA ALA A 179 18.30 13.46 -11.08
C ALA A 179 19.12 13.68 -9.81
N GLN A 180 20.19 12.90 -9.60
CA GLN A 180 21.10 13.08 -8.47
C GLN A 180 22.06 14.26 -8.65
N ASP A 181 22.29 14.66 -9.87
CA ASP A 181 23.18 15.78 -10.18
C ASP A 181 22.42 17.12 -10.13
N GLN A 182 22.93 18.06 -9.34
CA GLN A 182 22.34 19.39 -9.14
C GLN A 182 22.83 20.43 -10.14
N SER A 183 23.70 20.03 -11.09
CA SER A 183 24.22 20.95 -12.11
C SER A 183 23.11 21.49 -13.01
N PRO A 184 23.22 22.73 -13.47
CA PRO A 184 22.25 23.31 -14.40
C PRO A 184 22.08 22.50 -15.69
N GLN A 185 23.16 21.87 -16.17
CA GLN A 185 23.19 21.10 -17.42
C GLN A 185 22.41 19.77 -17.26
N ALA A 186 22.67 19.02 -16.19
CA ALA A 186 21.94 17.78 -15.90
C ALA A 186 20.42 18.08 -15.72
N GLN A 187 20.12 19.13 -15.00
CA GLN A 187 18.73 19.54 -14.76
C GLN A 187 18.03 20.02 -16.04
N ALA A 188 18.73 20.73 -16.90
CA ALA A 188 18.19 21.14 -18.20
C ALA A 188 17.88 19.93 -19.09
N LEU A 189 18.78 18.94 -19.14
CA LEU A 189 18.56 17.72 -19.91
C LEU A 189 17.38 16.91 -19.34
N LEU A 190 17.29 16.78 -18.02
CA LEU A 190 16.15 16.09 -17.35
C LEU A 190 14.83 16.82 -17.67
N GLY A 191 14.82 18.15 -17.64
CA GLY A 191 13.69 18.98 -18.06
C GLY A 191 13.31 18.79 -19.54
N GLN A 192 14.30 18.67 -20.43
CA GLN A 192 14.06 18.39 -21.85
C GLN A 192 13.42 17.02 -22.07
N VAL A 193 13.88 15.99 -21.34
CA VAL A 193 13.26 14.65 -21.41
C VAL A 193 11.83 14.67 -20.87
N ALA A 194 11.61 15.37 -19.76
CA ALA A 194 10.30 15.55 -19.16
C ALA A 194 9.31 16.32 -20.07
N SER A 195 9.82 17.21 -20.94
CA SER A 195 9.03 17.97 -21.91
C SER A 195 8.87 17.24 -23.25
N GLY A 196 9.63 16.18 -23.49
CA GLY A 196 9.71 15.50 -24.79
C GLY A 196 8.56 14.55 -25.03
N GLU A 197 7.91 14.63 -26.21
CA GLU A 197 6.74 13.81 -26.56
C GLU A 197 7.07 12.44 -27.19
N ARG A 198 8.37 12.16 -27.45
CA ARG A 198 8.81 10.99 -28.23
C ARG A 198 8.67 9.66 -27.50
N ASN A 199 8.77 9.68 -26.16
CA ASN A 199 8.67 8.48 -25.33
C ASN A 199 7.87 8.81 -24.05
N PRO A 200 6.55 8.57 -24.03
CA PRO A 200 5.70 8.91 -22.88
C PRO A 200 6.10 8.22 -21.57
N ALA A 201 6.62 6.99 -21.64
CA ALA A 201 7.08 6.27 -20.45
C ALA A 201 8.31 6.95 -19.82
N LEU A 202 9.28 7.30 -20.66
CA LEU A 202 10.49 8.00 -20.24
C LEU A 202 10.18 9.41 -19.74
N GLN A 203 9.23 10.09 -20.39
CA GLN A 203 8.72 11.39 -19.98
C GLN A 203 8.13 11.37 -18.56
N ARG A 204 7.25 10.39 -18.26
CA ARG A 204 6.68 10.24 -16.91
C ARG A 204 7.76 9.99 -15.85
N LYS A 205 8.76 9.16 -16.17
CA LYS A 205 9.89 8.92 -15.27
C LYS A 205 10.73 10.17 -15.04
N ALA A 206 11.00 10.93 -16.07
CA ALA A 206 11.74 12.19 -15.95
C ALA A 206 10.99 13.21 -15.08
N ILE A 207 9.65 13.29 -15.19
CA ILE A 207 8.78 14.11 -14.33
C ILE A 207 8.93 13.67 -12.85
N GLN A 208 8.88 12.38 -12.56
CA GLN A 208 9.07 11.85 -11.21
C GLN A 208 10.49 12.14 -10.68
N MET A 209 11.50 11.96 -11.52
CA MET A 209 12.90 12.23 -11.15
C MET A 209 13.17 13.71 -10.87
N LEU A 210 12.53 14.62 -11.60
CA LEU A 210 12.58 16.07 -11.30
C LEU A 210 12.07 16.35 -9.88
N ALA A 211 10.99 15.70 -9.45
CA ALA A 211 10.45 15.86 -8.10
C ALA A 211 11.42 15.36 -7.02
N VAL A 212 11.98 14.17 -7.22
CA VAL A 212 12.91 13.54 -6.27
C VAL A 212 14.21 14.33 -6.18
N GLY A 213 14.75 14.77 -7.32
CA GLY A 213 16.04 15.46 -7.38
C GLY A 213 16.00 16.91 -6.91
N ARG A 214 14.91 17.63 -7.18
CA ARG A 214 14.81 19.08 -6.93
C ARG A 214 13.76 19.47 -5.90
N GLY A 215 12.87 18.57 -5.52
CA GLY A 215 11.78 18.90 -4.60
C GLY A 215 10.99 20.12 -5.06
N LYS A 216 10.79 21.11 -4.18
CA LYS A 216 10.01 22.32 -4.50
C LYS A 216 10.55 23.13 -5.66
N GLN A 217 11.84 23.06 -5.95
CA GLN A 217 12.45 23.80 -7.07
C GLN A 217 12.00 23.25 -8.44
N ALA A 218 11.53 22.00 -8.51
CA ALA A 218 10.96 21.43 -9.73
C ALA A 218 9.58 22.01 -10.08
N ALA A 219 8.89 22.64 -9.12
CA ALA A 219 7.48 23.04 -9.28
C ALA A 219 7.26 23.95 -10.49
N GLU A 220 8.13 24.94 -10.71
CA GLU A 220 8.03 25.87 -11.85
C GLU A 220 8.27 25.16 -13.19
N THR A 221 9.29 24.29 -13.25
CA THR A 221 9.57 23.48 -14.45
C THR A 221 8.38 22.58 -14.80
N LEU A 222 7.82 21.90 -13.80
CA LEU A 222 6.64 21.05 -13.98
C LEU A 222 5.40 21.85 -14.38
N ALA A 223 5.19 23.05 -13.83
CA ALA A 223 4.10 23.92 -14.22
C ALA A 223 4.22 24.37 -15.68
N ASN A 224 5.44 24.63 -16.16
CA ASN A 224 5.69 24.95 -17.56
C ASN A 224 5.38 23.75 -18.48
N ILE A 225 5.83 22.54 -18.11
CA ILE A 225 5.54 21.31 -18.87
C ILE A 225 4.02 21.05 -18.88
N TYR A 226 3.34 21.20 -17.74
CA TYR A 226 1.90 21.04 -17.62
C TYR A 226 1.13 21.93 -18.60
N ARG A 227 1.47 23.22 -18.65
CA ARG A 227 0.81 24.19 -19.52
C ARG A 227 1.04 23.93 -21.01
N GLN A 228 2.19 23.39 -21.38
CA GLN A 228 2.55 23.10 -22.78
C GLN A 228 2.06 21.74 -23.26
N SER A 229 1.88 20.78 -22.34
CA SER A 229 1.48 19.44 -22.70
C SER A 229 0.01 19.36 -23.11
N LYS A 230 -0.23 18.64 -24.21
CA LYS A 230 -1.57 18.21 -24.66
C LYS A 230 -1.89 16.77 -24.25
N ASN A 231 -0.92 16.07 -23.67
CA ASN A 231 -1.07 14.69 -23.25
C ASN A 231 -1.62 14.64 -21.81
N GLU A 232 -2.82 14.09 -21.67
CA GLU A 232 -3.52 13.96 -20.39
C GLU A 232 -2.75 13.07 -19.39
N GLU A 233 -2.09 12.00 -19.84
CA GLU A 233 -1.29 11.13 -18.98
C GLU A 233 -0.09 11.89 -18.38
N VAL A 234 0.53 12.78 -19.17
CA VAL A 234 1.63 13.63 -18.71
C VAL A 234 1.14 14.64 -17.71
N LYS A 235 0.03 15.32 -17.99
CA LYS A 235 -0.62 16.24 -17.05
C LYS A 235 -0.96 15.54 -15.73
N ASN A 236 -1.57 14.36 -15.81
CA ASN A 236 -1.91 13.54 -14.64
C ASN A 236 -0.66 13.19 -13.82
N ALA A 237 0.40 12.74 -14.47
CA ALA A 237 1.67 12.42 -13.81
C ALA A 237 2.25 13.64 -13.07
N ILE A 238 2.15 14.84 -13.65
CA ILE A 238 2.60 16.09 -13.01
C ILE A 238 1.74 16.41 -11.79
N LEU A 239 0.40 16.31 -11.89
CA LEU A 239 -0.50 16.57 -10.77
C LEU A 239 -0.19 15.66 -9.57
N HIS A 240 0.03 14.36 -9.80
CA HIS A 240 0.45 13.43 -8.75
C HIS A 240 1.85 13.76 -8.20
N THR A 241 2.73 14.27 -9.04
CA THR A 241 4.08 14.64 -8.63
C THR A 241 4.09 15.82 -7.64
N TYR A 242 3.14 16.74 -7.71
CA TYR A 242 3.00 17.83 -6.73
C TYR A 242 2.71 17.34 -5.30
N LEU A 243 2.10 16.16 -5.12
CA LEU A 243 1.97 15.50 -3.80
C LEU A 243 3.35 15.20 -3.20
N ILE A 244 4.27 14.65 -4.02
CA ILE A 244 5.64 14.30 -3.58
C ILE A 244 6.43 15.56 -3.23
N ILE A 245 6.28 16.62 -4.02
CA ILE A 245 6.97 17.90 -3.81
C ILE A 245 6.40 18.66 -2.60
N GLY A 246 5.15 18.43 -2.24
CA GLY A 246 4.45 19.13 -1.16
C GLY A 246 4.09 20.58 -1.52
N THR A 247 3.72 20.86 -2.80
CA THR A 247 3.34 22.20 -3.30
C THR A 247 1.88 22.18 -3.78
N PRO A 248 0.93 22.75 -3.01
CA PRO A 248 -0.49 22.75 -3.36
C PRO A 248 -0.89 23.78 -4.42
N ASP A 249 -0.19 24.90 -4.54
CA ASP A 249 -0.62 26.02 -5.39
C ASP A 249 -0.79 25.65 -6.88
N PRO A 250 0.12 24.89 -7.52
CA PRO A 250 -0.09 24.47 -8.91
C PRO A 250 -1.31 23.57 -9.11
N LEU A 251 -1.70 22.81 -8.08
CA LEU A 251 -2.92 21.99 -8.11
C LEU A 251 -4.18 22.86 -8.06
N VAL A 252 -4.16 23.94 -7.27
CA VAL A 252 -5.27 24.91 -7.23
C VAL A 252 -5.43 25.58 -8.58
N GLU A 253 -4.32 25.99 -9.22
CA GLU A 253 -4.35 26.59 -10.56
C GLU A 253 -4.86 25.60 -11.61
N ALA A 254 -4.44 24.34 -11.55
CA ALA A 254 -4.97 23.30 -12.43
C ALA A 254 -6.48 23.11 -12.22
N ALA A 255 -6.95 23.00 -10.97
CA ALA A 255 -8.37 22.81 -10.67
C ALA A 255 -9.26 24.01 -11.10
N ARG A 256 -8.67 25.23 -11.18
CA ARG A 256 -9.39 26.45 -11.63
C ARG A 256 -9.49 26.58 -13.14
N HIS A 257 -8.45 26.18 -13.87
CA HIS A 257 -8.28 26.53 -15.27
C HIS A 257 -8.33 25.33 -16.22
N GLU A 258 -8.30 24.10 -15.69
CA GLU A 258 -8.39 22.92 -16.53
C GLU A 258 -9.82 22.70 -17.02
N SER A 259 -9.94 22.35 -18.31
CA SER A 259 -11.23 22.03 -18.94
C SER A 259 -11.58 20.55 -18.88
N ASP A 260 -10.58 19.69 -18.67
CA ASP A 260 -10.77 18.25 -18.56
C ASP A 260 -11.24 17.88 -17.14
N PRO A 261 -12.44 17.28 -16.97
CA PRO A 261 -12.98 16.95 -15.67
C PRO A 261 -12.13 15.95 -14.88
N GLU A 262 -11.42 15.02 -15.57
CA GLU A 262 -10.56 14.04 -14.92
C GLU A 262 -9.31 14.70 -14.33
N LEU A 263 -8.73 15.67 -15.03
CA LEU A 263 -7.59 16.44 -14.51
C LEU A 263 -8.01 17.35 -13.35
N VAL A 264 -9.20 17.97 -13.42
CA VAL A 264 -9.79 18.72 -12.28
C VAL A 264 -9.94 17.80 -11.08
N ARG A 265 -10.53 16.62 -11.27
CA ARG A 265 -10.70 15.61 -10.21
C ARG A 265 -9.36 15.22 -9.62
N THR A 266 -8.37 14.88 -10.45
CA THR A 266 -7.03 14.51 -10.00
C THR A 266 -6.39 15.63 -9.17
N ALA A 267 -6.47 16.89 -9.61
CA ALA A 267 -5.92 18.02 -8.88
C ALA A 267 -6.58 18.20 -7.50
N VAL A 268 -7.91 18.14 -7.45
CA VAL A 268 -8.69 18.25 -6.20
C VAL A 268 -8.41 17.11 -5.24
N HIS A 269 -8.40 15.86 -5.73
CA HIS A 269 -8.11 14.68 -4.90
C HIS A 269 -6.67 14.70 -4.37
N THR A 270 -5.72 15.16 -5.18
CA THR A 270 -4.32 15.34 -4.75
C THR A 270 -4.21 16.39 -3.65
N LEU A 271 -4.92 17.53 -3.75
CA LEU A 271 -5.03 18.51 -2.67
C LEU A 271 -5.59 17.89 -1.38
N GLY A 272 -6.61 17.05 -1.50
CA GLY A 272 -7.19 16.33 -0.36
C GLY A 272 -6.19 15.37 0.30
N ALA A 273 -5.47 14.59 -0.50
CA ALA A 273 -4.43 13.68 -0.03
C ALA A 273 -3.26 14.42 0.66
N MET A 274 -2.97 15.65 0.24
CA MET A 274 -2.00 16.55 0.91
C MET A 274 -2.54 17.14 2.22
N GLY A 275 -3.82 17.00 2.51
CA GLY A 275 -4.49 17.69 3.62
C GLY A 275 -4.59 19.21 3.42
N ALA A 276 -4.57 19.70 2.18
CA ALA A 276 -4.63 21.11 1.79
C ALA A 276 -6.06 21.67 1.88
N THR A 277 -6.69 21.51 3.04
CA THR A 277 -8.11 21.84 3.29
C THR A 277 -8.41 23.32 3.07
N SER A 278 -7.50 24.23 3.45
CA SER A 278 -7.67 25.66 3.23
C SER A 278 -7.72 26.03 1.75
N GLN A 279 -6.87 25.41 0.95
CA GLN A 279 -6.86 25.61 -0.51
C GLN A 279 -8.13 25.05 -1.16
N LEU A 280 -8.59 23.87 -0.70
CA LEU A 280 -9.85 23.30 -1.18
C LEU A 280 -11.04 24.18 -0.82
N LEU A 281 -11.12 24.73 0.39
CA LEU A 281 -12.18 25.67 0.78
C LEU A 281 -12.13 26.96 -0.03
N THR A 282 -10.94 27.52 -0.26
CA THR A 282 -10.78 28.69 -1.13
C THR A 282 -11.28 28.39 -2.54
N LEU A 283 -10.87 27.25 -3.13
CA LEU A 283 -11.36 26.82 -4.44
C LEU A 283 -12.88 26.68 -4.47
N TYR A 284 -13.47 26.09 -3.41
CA TYR A 284 -14.92 25.92 -3.27
C TYR A 284 -15.68 27.25 -3.29
N HIS A 285 -15.17 28.25 -2.59
CA HIS A 285 -15.81 29.56 -2.51
C HIS A 285 -15.60 30.42 -3.77
N ASP A 286 -14.45 30.27 -4.41
CA ASP A 286 -14.10 31.06 -5.59
C ASP A 286 -14.76 30.55 -6.88
N THR A 287 -15.09 29.24 -6.93
CA THR A 287 -15.70 28.66 -8.14
C THR A 287 -17.20 28.86 -8.21
N SER A 288 -17.71 29.18 -9.39
CA SER A 288 -19.13 29.18 -9.71
C SER A 288 -19.63 27.84 -10.29
N SER A 289 -18.69 26.91 -10.66
CA SER A 289 -19.03 25.60 -11.24
C SER A 289 -19.55 24.65 -10.18
N PRO A 290 -20.81 24.15 -10.27
CA PRO A 290 -21.33 23.12 -9.37
C PRO A 290 -20.49 21.83 -9.45
N GLU A 291 -19.94 21.49 -10.63
CA GLU A 291 -19.13 20.31 -10.87
C GLU A 291 -17.83 20.38 -10.04
N VAL A 292 -17.12 21.53 -10.12
CA VAL A 292 -15.89 21.74 -9.34
C VAL A 292 -16.19 21.73 -7.84
N LYS A 293 -17.29 22.37 -7.41
CA LYS A 293 -17.76 22.29 -6.01
C LYS A 293 -18.00 20.86 -5.56
N ALA A 294 -18.65 20.05 -6.42
CA ALA A 294 -18.92 18.66 -6.13
C ALA A 294 -17.64 17.83 -6.02
N GLU A 295 -16.63 18.11 -6.84
CA GLU A 295 -15.31 17.47 -6.73
C GLU A 295 -14.57 17.90 -5.46
N VAL A 296 -14.62 19.19 -5.08
CA VAL A 296 -14.02 19.68 -3.82
C VAL A 296 -14.65 18.97 -2.61
N ILE A 297 -15.98 18.84 -2.57
CA ILE A 297 -16.68 18.10 -1.50
C ILE A 297 -16.17 16.65 -1.42
N GLN A 298 -15.91 16.01 -2.56
CA GLN A 298 -15.34 14.66 -2.62
C GLN A 298 -13.88 14.64 -2.17
N GLY A 299 -13.09 15.61 -2.63
CA GLY A 299 -11.67 15.73 -2.32
C GLY A 299 -11.36 16.04 -0.86
N LEU A 300 -12.35 16.51 -0.08
CA LEU A 300 -12.18 16.73 1.36
C LEU A 300 -12.17 15.44 2.20
N ILE A 301 -12.67 14.30 1.66
CA ILE A 301 -12.74 13.02 2.41
C ILE A 301 -11.36 12.56 2.90
N PRO A 302 -10.31 12.46 2.06
CA PRO A 302 -9.01 11.95 2.50
C PRO A 302 -8.28 12.86 3.49
N ALA A 303 -8.73 14.11 3.68
CA ALA A 303 -8.17 15.04 4.66
C ALA A 303 -8.56 14.73 6.13
N GLY A 304 -9.33 13.65 6.38
CA GLY A 304 -9.71 13.19 7.71
C GLY A 304 -10.50 14.24 8.51
N GLN A 305 -10.14 14.46 9.78
CA GLN A 305 -10.89 15.38 10.65
C GLN A 305 -10.95 16.81 10.10
N LYS A 306 -9.87 17.34 9.52
CA LYS A 306 -9.90 18.67 8.90
C LYS A 306 -10.85 18.74 7.72
N GLY A 307 -10.96 17.66 6.96
CA GLY A 307 -11.91 17.52 5.87
C GLY A 307 -13.35 17.44 6.40
N ALA A 308 -13.57 16.72 7.49
CA ALA A 308 -14.88 16.65 8.15
C ALA A 308 -15.35 18.02 8.66
N ASP A 309 -14.45 18.79 9.28
CA ASP A 309 -14.77 20.15 9.75
C ASP A 309 -15.15 21.07 8.57
N ALA A 310 -14.41 20.98 7.46
CA ALA A 310 -14.72 21.72 6.23
C ALA A 310 -16.07 21.28 5.62
N LEU A 311 -16.34 19.98 5.55
CA LEU A 311 -17.62 19.42 5.06
C LEU A 311 -18.79 19.84 5.93
N SER A 312 -18.59 19.90 7.25
CA SER A 312 -19.61 20.40 8.19
C SER A 312 -19.93 21.88 7.95
N SER A 313 -18.91 22.71 7.69
CA SER A 313 -19.09 24.11 7.33
C SER A 313 -19.86 24.27 6.01
N ILE A 314 -19.49 23.51 4.98
CA ILE A 314 -20.19 23.52 3.68
C ILE A 314 -21.63 23.04 3.85
N ALA A 315 -21.87 21.96 4.57
CA ALA A 315 -23.23 21.44 4.84
C ALA A 315 -24.13 22.46 5.54
N GLY A 316 -23.54 23.34 6.38
CA GLY A 316 -24.25 24.39 7.10
C GLY A 316 -24.55 25.64 6.30
N SER A 317 -23.79 25.95 5.26
CA SER A 317 -23.84 27.23 4.52
C SER A 317 -24.25 27.09 3.04
N GLU A 318 -24.09 25.92 2.42
CA GLU A 318 -24.38 25.71 0.99
C GLU A 318 -25.89 25.85 0.70
N GLN A 319 -26.21 26.63 -0.35
CA GLN A 319 -27.59 26.89 -0.76
C GLN A 319 -28.09 25.84 -1.76
N ASP A 320 -27.22 25.30 -2.60
CA ASP A 320 -27.57 24.21 -3.52
C ASP A 320 -27.91 22.94 -2.73
N PRO A 321 -29.17 22.42 -2.87
CA PRO A 321 -29.58 21.26 -2.07
C PRO A 321 -28.79 19.98 -2.38
N GLU A 322 -28.33 19.79 -3.62
CA GLU A 322 -27.57 18.60 -4.01
C GLU A 322 -26.15 18.64 -3.44
N LEU A 323 -25.47 19.78 -3.57
CA LEU A 323 -24.14 19.97 -3.00
C LEU A 323 -24.17 19.86 -1.47
N ARG A 324 -25.21 20.47 -0.83
CA ARG A 324 -25.40 20.35 0.61
C ARG A 324 -25.57 18.89 1.05
N ARG A 325 -26.45 18.13 0.38
CA ARG A 325 -26.63 16.69 0.67
C ARG A 325 -25.38 15.86 0.44
N LYS A 326 -24.62 16.19 -0.63
CA LYS A 326 -23.32 15.56 -0.89
C LYS A 326 -22.33 15.83 0.25
N ALA A 327 -22.25 17.07 0.73
CA ALA A 327 -21.39 17.44 1.86
C ALA A 327 -21.80 16.70 3.15
N ILE A 328 -23.11 16.58 3.44
CA ILE A 328 -23.61 15.83 4.60
C ILE A 328 -23.20 14.35 4.51
N ARG A 329 -23.39 13.69 3.37
CA ARG A 329 -23.00 12.28 3.22
C ARG A 329 -21.50 12.09 3.38
N ASN A 330 -20.70 12.96 2.77
CA ASN A 330 -19.23 12.86 2.84
C ASN A 330 -18.69 13.21 4.23
N LEU A 331 -19.41 14.03 5.01
CA LEU A 331 -19.10 14.29 6.41
C LEU A 331 -19.13 13.00 7.25
N GLY A 332 -20.11 12.12 7.01
CA GLY A 332 -20.19 10.81 7.68
C GLY A 332 -18.99 9.91 7.35
N ILE A 333 -18.51 9.96 6.10
CA ILE A 333 -17.33 9.18 5.66
C ILE A 333 -16.04 9.74 6.27
N ALA A 334 -15.81 11.05 6.15
CA ALA A 334 -14.56 11.70 6.55
C ALA A 334 -14.39 11.76 8.07
N GLY A 335 -15.48 12.02 8.80
CA GLY A 335 -15.46 12.20 10.24
C GLY A 335 -15.78 10.93 11.03
N GLY A 336 -16.41 9.92 10.41
CA GLY A 336 -16.87 8.73 11.13
C GLY A 336 -17.69 9.12 12.36
N MET A 337 -17.49 8.41 13.48
CA MET A 337 -18.19 8.67 14.74
C MET A 337 -17.99 10.09 15.28
N SER A 338 -16.91 10.78 14.97
CA SER A 338 -16.69 12.15 15.44
C SER A 338 -17.64 13.17 14.77
N ALA A 339 -18.21 12.83 13.62
CA ALA A 339 -19.19 13.65 12.91
C ALA A 339 -20.62 13.47 13.43
N ALA A 340 -20.91 12.43 14.23
CA ALA A 340 -22.25 12.09 14.67
C ALA A 340 -23.01 13.27 15.32
N PRO A 341 -22.44 14.05 16.26
CA PRO A 341 -23.15 15.18 16.85
C PRO A 341 -23.60 16.23 15.81
N ALA A 342 -22.76 16.51 14.81
CA ALA A 342 -23.07 17.46 13.75
C ALA A 342 -24.16 16.91 12.80
N LEU A 343 -24.13 15.61 12.52
CA LEU A 343 -25.13 14.94 11.68
C LEU A 343 -26.50 14.87 12.37
N VAL A 344 -26.53 14.55 13.67
CA VAL A 344 -27.74 14.58 14.48
C VAL A 344 -28.35 16.00 14.56
N ALA A 345 -27.50 17.01 14.77
CA ALA A 345 -27.94 18.41 14.77
C ALA A 345 -28.52 18.80 13.39
N THR A 346 -27.85 18.38 12.30
CA THR A 346 -28.32 18.59 10.91
C THR A 346 -29.69 17.93 10.69
N PHE A 347 -29.85 16.67 11.12
CA PHE A 347 -31.13 15.97 11.02
C PHE A 347 -32.25 16.68 11.77
N LYS A 348 -31.98 17.08 13.03
CA LYS A 348 -33.00 17.72 13.90
C LYS A 348 -33.37 19.13 13.43
N LYS A 349 -32.43 19.89 12.89
CA LYS A 349 -32.63 21.27 12.43
C LYS A 349 -33.42 21.38 11.14
N ASN A 350 -33.30 20.38 10.25
CA ASN A 350 -33.91 20.44 8.93
C ASN A 350 -35.28 19.82 8.89
N THR A 351 -36.18 20.44 8.11
CA THR A 351 -37.53 19.94 7.81
C THR A 351 -37.60 19.27 6.43
N ASP A 352 -36.60 19.48 5.60
CA ASP A 352 -36.51 18.88 4.27
C ASP A 352 -36.24 17.37 4.35
N LEU A 353 -37.11 16.60 3.74
CA LEU A 353 -37.09 15.14 3.73
C LEU A 353 -35.77 14.59 3.22
N GLU A 354 -35.26 15.10 2.10
CA GLU A 354 -34.06 14.58 1.46
C GLU A 354 -32.78 14.93 2.25
N THR A 355 -32.76 16.09 2.92
CA THR A 355 -31.67 16.45 3.84
C THR A 355 -31.67 15.55 5.08
N LYS A 356 -32.83 15.22 5.65
CA LYS A 356 -32.93 14.26 6.76
C LYS A 356 -32.46 12.86 6.35
N LYS A 357 -32.87 12.40 5.17
CA LYS A 357 -32.39 11.12 4.61
C LYS A 357 -30.88 11.11 4.40
N ALA A 358 -30.31 12.20 3.88
CA ALA A 358 -28.85 12.32 3.71
C ALA A 358 -28.12 12.26 5.06
N ALA A 359 -28.65 12.90 6.10
CA ALA A 359 -28.09 12.85 7.46
C ALA A 359 -28.20 11.45 8.07
N ALA A 360 -29.34 10.76 7.87
CA ALA A 360 -29.49 9.36 8.30
C ALA A 360 -28.49 8.42 7.60
N GLN A 361 -28.32 8.59 6.27
CA GLN A 361 -27.31 7.85 5.51
C GLN A 361 -25.89 8.16 5.99
N ALA A 362 -25.60 9.42 6.32
CA ALA A 362 -24.28 9.82 6.82
C ALA A 362 -23.99 9.22 8.21
N LEU A 363 -24.98 9.12 9.10
CA LEU A 363 -24.86 8.41 10.39
C LEU A 363 -24.58 6.91 10.19
N PHE A 364 -25.26 6.29 9.21
CA PHE A 364 -24.94 4.91 8.82
C PHE A 364 -23.50 4.75 8.34
N LEU A 365 -23.02 5.64 7.46
CA LEU A 365 -21.63 5.64 6.97
C LEU A 365 -20.62 5.93 8.10
N ALA A 366 -21.01 6.71 9.10
CA ALA A 366 -20.24 6.94 10.31
C ALA A 366 -20.19 5.73 11.26
N GLY A 367 -21.07 4.73 11.06
CA GLY A 367 -21.21 3.55 11.91
C GLY A 367 -22.03 3.78 13.18
N ASP A 368 -22.81 4.86 13.25
CA ASP A 368 -23.55 5.26 14.44
C ASP A 368 -24.97 4.67 14.46
N SER A 369 -25.10 3.47 15.01
CA SER A 369 -26.40 2.83 15.23
C SER A 369 -27.19 3.46 16.37
N HIS A 370 -26.49 3.99 17.39
CA HIS A 370 -27.14 4.55 18.57
C HIS A 370 -28.01 5.74 18.23
N ASP A 371 -27.42 6.75 17.61
CA ASP A 371 -28.15 7.95 17.22
C ASP A 371 -29.21 7.66 16.16
N LEU A 372 -28.96 6.71 15.23
CA LEU A 372 -29.99 6.28 14.27
C LEU A 372 -31.23 5.67 14.97
N VAL A 373 -31.04 4.84 16.00
CA VAL A 373 -32.12 4.24 16.78
C VAL A 373 -32.91 5.34 17.54
N GLU A 374 -32.20 6.24 18.21
CA GLU A 374 -32.82 7.34 18.94
C GLU A 374 -33.63 8.28 18.03
N LEU A 375 -33.07 8.61 16.85
CA LEU A 375 -33.78 9.38 15.84
C LEU A 375 -35.01 8.64 15.30
N ALA A 376 -34.93 7.33 15.07
CA ALA A 376 -36.05 6.52 14.58
C ALA A 376 -37.17 6.37 15.60
N ARG A 377 -36.85 6.35 16.91
CA ARG A 377 -37.83 6.37 17.99
C ARG A 377 -38.58 7.71 18.07
N ALA A 378 -37.86 8.79 17.88
CA ALA A 378 -38.40 10.15 18.01
C ALA A 378 -39.11 10.66 16.75
N GLU A 379 -38.80 10.12 15.57
CA GLU A 379 -39.32 10.62 14.29
C GLU A 379 -40.80 10.27 14.10
N LYS A 380 -41.59 11.28 13.69
CA LYS A 380 -43.03 11.16 13.45
C LYS A 380 -43.38 11.04 11.96
N ASP A 381 -42.56 11.57 11.07
CA ASP A 381 -42.78 11.46 9.64
C ASP A 381 -42.54 10.02 9.19
N PRO A 382 -43.52 9.34 8.59
CA PRO A 382 -43.38 7.93 8.19
C PRO A 382 -42.28 7.69 7.16
N ALA A 383 -42.09 8.62 6.21
CA ALA A 383 -41.09 8.47 5.14
C ALA A 383 -39.66 8.65 5.68
N VAL A 384 -39.46 9.57 6.61
CA VAL A 384 -38.17 9.74 7.31
C VAL A 384 -37.89 8.54 8.19
N LYS A 385 -38.89 8.09 8.96
CA LYS A 385 -38.75 6.91 9.83
C LYS A 385 -38.43 5.65 9.04
N GLN A 386 -39.09 5.45 7.90
CA GLN A 386 -38.79 4.33 7.00
C GLN A 386 -37.31 4.38 6.53
N SER A 387 -36.80 5.57 6.17
CA SER A 387 -35.40 5.73 5.78
C SER A 387 -34.44 5.39 6.91
N LEU A 388 -34.69 5.82 8.15
CA LEU A 388 -33.86 5.48 9.31
C LEU A 388 -33.84 3.97 9.56
N VAL A 389 -35.01 3.32 9.52
CA VAL A 389 -35.16 1.86 9.67
C VAL A 389 -34.41 1.13 8.55
N GLN A 390 -34.46 1.64 7.33
CA GLN A 390 -33.69 1.09 6.20
C GLN A 390 -32.19 1.16 6.43
N GLN A 391 -31.65 2.28 6.93
CA GLN A 391 -30.23 2.37 7.26
C GLN A 391 -29.85 1.38 8.39
N LEU A 392 -30.68 1.32 9.45
CA LEU A 392 -30.47 0.38 10.55
C LEU A 392 -30.53 -1.08 10.12
N SER A 393 -31.37 -1.44 9.15
CA SER A 393 -31.45 -2.82 8.63
C SER A 393 -30.18 -3.30 7.93
N LEU A 394 -29.33 -2.38 7.49
CA LEU A 394 -28.03 -2.66 6.89
C LEU A 394 -26.90 -2.75 7.92
N MET A 395 -27.18 -2.36 9.18
CA MET A 395 -26.20 -2.41 10.28
C MET A 395 -26.29 -3.75 11.03
N HIS A 396 -25.26 -4.58 10.88
CA HIS A 396 -25.24 -5.92 11.50
C HIS A 396 -24.68 -5.84 12.94
N ASN A 397 -25.36 -5.06 13.81
CA ASN A 397 -24.98 -4.94 15.22
C ASN A 397 -26.19 -5.15 16.15
N LYS A 398 -25.89 -5.32 17.44
CA LYS A 398 -26.89 -5.64 18.45
C LYS A 398 -27.96 -4.57 18.57
N GLU A 399 -27.58 -3.30 18.59
CA GLU A 399 -28.50 -2.14 18.81
C GLU A 399 -29.52 -2.02 17.69
N ALA A 400 -29.09 -2.13 16.42
CA ALA A 400 -29.97 -2.15 15.27
C ALA A 400 -30.89 -3.38 15.30
N THR A 401 -30.39 -4.57 15.66
CA THR A 401 -31.18 -5.80 15.77
C THR A 401 -32.23 -5.69 16.87
N ASP A 402 -31.88 -5.18 18.05
CA ASP A 402 -32.78 -5.00 19.17
C ASP A 402 -33.93 -4.03 18.79
N TYR A 403 -33.62 -2.96 18.05
CA TYR A 403 -34.63 -2.03 17.55
C TYR A 403 -35.56 -2.66 16.50
N MET A 404 -35.08 -3.51 15.61
CA MET A 404 -35.91 -4.27 14.66
C MET A 404 -36.89 -5.17 15.41
N LEU A 405 -36.45 -5.86 16.48
CA LEU A 405 -37.30 -6.68 17.33
C LEU A 405 -38.33 -5.82 18.08
N GLU A 406 -37.95 -4.62 18.54
CA GLU A 406 -38.88 -3.66 19.16
C GLU A 406 -40.03 -3.27 18.21
N ILE A 407 -39.74 -3.03 16.92
CA ILE A 407 -40.75 -2.71 15.90
C ILE A 407 -41.71 -3.88 15.68
N LEU A 408 -41.19 -5.12 15.62
CA LEU A 408 -42.02 -6.32 15.37
C LEU A 408 -42.91 -6.71 16.54
N ASN A 409 -42.59 -6.28 17.76
CA ASN A 409 -43.34 -6.58 18.97
C ASN A 409 -44.40 -5.53 19.35
N LYS A 410 -44.48 -4.42 18.58
CA LYS A 410 -45.50 -3.36 18.69
C LYS A 410 -46.67 -3.60 17.75
#